data_f30a1a3746421e3c25560132f784a733
#
_entry.id   f30a1a3746421e3c25560132f784a733
#
_cell.length_a   1.000
_cell.length_b   1.000
_cell.length_c   1.000
_cell.angle_alpha   90.00
_cell.angle_beta   90.00
_cell.angle_gamma   90.00
#
_symmetry.space_group_name_H-M   'P 1'
#
loop_
_entity.id
_entity.type
_entity.pdbx_description
1 polymer ?
#
loop_
_entity_poly.entity_id
_entity_poly.type
_entity_poly.pdbx_seq_one_letter_code
_entity_poly.pdbx_strand_id
1 'polypeptide(L)'
;IRSYLWVQDLWPESVSAAGKMNSGLVYRMLTKMVQSIYQKVDGICIQSEAFSQSILQKGDYKHKISYIPNWAEDLFTDDSLINKEHFKSLIPDGFVVMFACNIGVAQDFDSILKAAIRTKEYKDIKWVIVGDGRKKEFVEQQVKELNLCDTVFLLGRYPLEDMPDLFIHADVMLVSLKDQNIFSLTI
;
A
#
# COMPACT_ATOMS: atom_id res chain seq x y z
N ILE A 1 33.84 -2.67 -3.97
CA ILE A 1 32.67 -1.96 -3.37
C ILE A 1 31.70 -3.04 -2.93
N ARG A 2 31.24 -2.98 -1.68
CA ARG A 2 30.17 -3.87 -1.17
C ARG A 2 28.82 -3.39 -1.66
N SER A 3 27.93 -4.33 -2.03
CA SER A 3 26.59 -4.06 -2.53
C SER A 3 25.54 -4.72 -1.64
N TYR A 4 24.52 -3.96 -1.26
CA TYR A 4 23.41 -4.43 -0.47
C TYR A 4 22.10 -4.18 -1.23
N LEU A 5 21.20 -5.17 -1.21
CA LEU A 5 19.89 -5.04 -1.82
C LEU A 5 18.84 -4.99 -0.70
N TRP A 6 18.06 -3.92 -0.66
CA TRP A 6 16.90 -3.84 0.22
C TRP A 6 15.66 -4.27 -0.56
N VAL A 7 15.12 -5.43 -0.18
CA VAL A 7 13.97 -6.07 -0.84
C VAL A 7 12.69 -5.50 -0.24
N GLN A 8 11.99 -4.68 -1.03
CA GLN A 8 10.69 -4.11 -0.69
C GLN A 8 9.53 -4.93 -1.25
N ASP A 9 9.77 -5.63 -2.37
CA ASP A 9 8.82 -6.48 -3.06
C ASP A 9 9.46 -7.82 -3.43
N LEU A 10 8.73 -8.91 -3.25
CA LEU A 10 9.17 -10.25 -3.64
C LEU A 10 8.91 -10.49 -5.15
N TRP A 11 9.96 -10.40 -5.95
CA TRP A 11 9.89 -10.74 -7.37
C TRP A 11 10.30 -12.20 -7.62
N PRO A 12 9.65 -12.89 -8.57
CA PRO A 12 8.58 -12.48 -9.49
C PRO A 12 7.16 -12.58 -8.92
N GLU A 13 6.98 -13.00 -7.68
CA GLU A 13 5.70 -13.32 -7.06
C GLU A 13 4.74 -12.13 -7.05
N SER A 14 5.20 -10.95 -6.61
CA SER A 14 4.38 -9.73 -6.55
C SER A 14 3.90 -9.27 -7.94
N VAL A 15 4.76 -9.42 -8.97
CA VAL A 15 4.39 -9.10 -10.36
C VAL A 15 3.33 -10.05 -10.90
N SER A 16 3.42 -11.33 -10.55
CA SER A 16 2.42 -12.35 -10.90
C SER A 16 1.08 -12.07 -10.22
N ALA A 17 1.11 -11.76 -8.93
CA ALA A 17 -0.09 -11.43 -8.14
C ALA A 17 -0.80 -10.16 -8.64
N ALA A 18 -0.05 -9.20 -9.19
CA ALA A 18 -0.61 -8.02 -9.84
C ALA A 18 -1.25 -8.29 -11.22
N GLY A 19 -1.36 -9.56 -11.64
CA GLY A 19 -2.00 -9.97 -12.89
C GLY A 19 -1.24 -9.59 -14.17
N LYS A 20 0.03 -9.24 -14.06
CA LYS A 20 0.85 -8.79 -15.20
C LYS A 20 1.58 -9.91 -15.94
N MET A 21 1.52 -11.15 -15.44
CA MET A 21 2.27 -12.26 -16.01
C MET A 21 1.41 -13.50 -16.19
N ASN A 22 1.17 -13.86 -17.47
CA ASN A 22 0.46 -15.07 -17.86
C ASN A 22 1.39 -16.13 -18.49
N SER A 23 2.69 -15.88 -18.59
CA SER A 23 3.65 -16.75 -19.27
C SER A 23 4.63 -17.38 -18.29
N GLY A 24 4.61 -18.73 -18.19
CA GLY A 24 5.59 -19.47 -17.37
C GLY A 24 7.05 -19.26 -17.80
N LEU A 25 7.30 -18.89 -19.07
CA LEU A 25 8.65 -18.58 -19.55
C LEU A 25 9.16 -17.26 -18.97
N VAL A 26 8.34 -16.20 -18.99
CA VAL A 26 8.70 -14.90 -18.40
C VAL A 26 8.94 -15.03 -16.91
N TYR A 27 8.07 -15.77 -16.21
CA TYR A 27 8.24 -16.05 -14.79
C TYR A 27 9.59 -16.72 -14.49
N ARG A 28 9.97 -17.75 -15.27
CA ARG A 28 11.26 -18.44 -15.12
C ARG A 28 12.46 -17.52 -15.40
N MET A 29 12.35 -16.65 -16.41
CA MET A 29 13.40 -15.67 -16.72
C MET A 29 13.59 -14.69 -15.57
N LEU A 30 12.50 -14.15 -15.02
CA LEU A 30 12.55 -13.24 -13.87
C LEU A 30 13.08 -13.93 -12.62
N THR A 31 12.69 -15.19 -12.38
CA THR A 31 13.25 -15.98 -11.25
C THR A 31 14.77 -16.12 -11.39
N LYS A 32 15.27 -16.48 -12.57
CA LYS A 32 16.72 -16.58 -12.80
C LYS A 32 17.44 -15.25 -12.64
N MET A 33 16.83 -14.16 -13.08
CA MET A 33 17.36 -12.82 -12.90
C MET A 33 17.49 -12.48 -11.41
N VAL A 34 16.43 -12.69 -10.63
CA VAL A 34 16.40 -12.45 -9.19
C VAL A 34 17.43 -13.32 -8.46
N GLN A 35 17.53 -14.61 -8.81
CA GLN A 35 18.56 -15.52 -8.27
C GLN A 35 19.97 -14.98 -8.56
N SER A 36 20.23 -14.52 -9.79
CA SER A 36 21.51 -13.93 -10.15
C SER A 36 21.85 -12.66 -9.36
N ILE A 37 20.83 -11.82 -9.08
CA ILE A 37 20.99 -10.63 -8.24
C ILE A 37 21.36 -11.04 -6.80
N TYR A 38 20.58 -11.94 -6.19
CA TYR A 38 20.82 -12.40 -4.83
C TYR A 38 22.20 -13.09 -4.65
N GLN A 39 22.67 -13.79 -5.68
CA GLN A 39 24.01 -14.38 -5.67
C GLN A 39 25.12 -13.32 -5.64
N LYS A 40 24.95 -12.23 -6.39
CA LYS A 40 25.99 -11.21 -6.62
C LYS A 40 26.11 -10.18 -5.52
N VAL A 41 25.02 -9.88 -4.79
CA VAL A 41 25.06 -8.91 -3.69
C VAL A 41 25.75 -9.49 -2.45
N ASP A 42 26.37 -8.62 -1.67
CA ASP A 42 27.03 -8.98 -0.42
C ASP A 42 26.03 -9.15 0.73
N GLY A 43 24.89 -8.45 0.69
CA GLY A 43 23.83 -8.58 1.68
C GLY A 43 22.44 -8.33 1.09
N ILE A 44 21.43 -8.94 1.74
CA ILE A 44 20.01 -8.83 1.40
C ILE A 44 19.28 -8.33 2.63
N CYS A 45 18.79 -7.09 2.58
CA CYS A 45 17.96 -6.51 3.63
C CYS A 45 16.50 -6.78 3.31
N ILE A 46 15.72 -7.24 4.29
CA ILE A 46 14.29 -7.54 4.13
C ILE A 46 13.46 -6.67 5.07
N GLN A 47 12.35 -6.15 4.58
CA GLN A 47 11.43 -5.32 5.38
C GLN A 47 10.51 -6.14 6.29
N SER A 48 10.26 -7.40 5.95
CA SER A 48 9.44 -8.34 6.71
C SER A 48 10.19 -9.66 6.89
N GLU A 49 10.17 -10.24 8.06
CA GLU A 49 10.79 -11.55 8.33
C GLU A 49 10.16 -12.66 7.46
N ALA A 50 8.88 -12.52 7.12
CA ALA A 50 8.18 -13.45 6.25
C ALA A 50 8.78 -13.55 4.83
N PHE A 51 9.52 -12.51 4.38
CA PHE A 51 10.21 -12.51 3.08
C PHE A 51 11.35 -13.54 3.03
N SER A 52 11.96 -13.85 4.17
CA SER A 52 13.10 -14.78 4.24
C SER A 52 12.79 -16.13 3.62
N GLN A 53 11.61 -16.69 3.89
CA GLN A 53 11.23 -17.99 3.35
C GLN A 53 11.16 -17.99 1.82
N SER A 54 10.57 -16.97 1.20
CA SER A 54 10.48 -16.84 -0.26
C SER A 54 11.88 -16.67 -0.89
N ILE A 55 12.77 -15.92 -0.24
CA ILE A 55 14.15 -15.71 -0.71
C ILE A 55 14.94 -17.01 -0.64
N LEU A 56 14.81 -17.77 0.47
CA LEU A 56 15.51 -19.04 0.66
C LEU A 56 15.04 -20.16 -0.28
N GLN A 57 13.81 -20.10 -0.79
CA GLN A 57 13.35 -21.00 -1.86
C GLN A 57 14.10 -20.79 -3.18
N LYS A 58 14.74 -19.64 -3.37
CA LYS A 58 15.50 -19.30 -4.57
C LYS A 58 16.98 -19.66 -4.49
N GLY A 59 17.49 -19.99 -3.29
CA GLY A 59 18.88 -20.39 -3.04
C GLY A 59 19.29 -20.27 -1.58
N ASP A 60 20.50 -20.71 -1.26
CA ASP A 60 21.03 -20.60 0.11
C ASP A 60 21.64 -19.22 0.37
N TYR A 61 20.80 -18.31 0.81
CA TYR A 61 21.17 -16.92 1.11
C TYR A 61 21.06 -16.57 2.60
N LYS A 62 20.86 -17.56 3.48
CA LYS A 62 20.63 -17.34 4.91
C LYS A 62 21.69 -16.44 5.55
N HIS A 63 22.95 -16.64 5.17
CA HIS A 63 24.09 -15.88 5.68
C HIS A 63 24.17 -14.43 5.21
N LYS A 64 23.34 -14.04 4.22
CA LYS A 64 23.28 -12.68 3.64
C LYS A 64 22.05 -11.89 4.09
N ILE A 65 21.04 -12.56 4.67
CA ILE A 65 19.77 -11.92 5.01
C ILE A 65 19.89 -11.17 6.34
N SER A 66 19.45 -9.92 6.33
CA SER A 66 19.30 -9.08 7.52
C SER A 66 17.91 -8.45 7.53
N TYR A 67 17.20 -8.51 8.66
CA TYR A 67 15.93 -7.85 8.84
C TYR A 67 16.15 -6.37 9.11
N ILE A 68 15.60 -5.51 8.25
CA ILE A 68 15.60 -4.06 8.37
C ILE A 68 14.19 -3.59 8.03
N PRO A 69 13.33 -3.37 9.03
CA PRO A 69 11.96 -2.95 8.79
C PRO A 69 11.88 -1.56 8.15
N ASN A 70 10.76 -1.26 7.52
CA ASN A 70 10.46 0.10 7.10
C ASN A 70 10.26 0.98 8.35
N TRP A 71 10.61 2.24 8.22
CA TRP A 71 10.41 3.27 9.24
C TRP A 71 9.44 4.34 8.73
N ALA A 72 8.86 5.07 9.64
CA ALA A 72 8.15 6.30 9.31
C ALA A 72 9.16 7.46 9.23
N GLU A 73 8.89 8.43 8.38
CA GLU A 73 9.67 9.67 8.29
C GLU A 73 9.46 10.52 9.54
N ASP A 74 10.48 11.31 9.91
CA ASP A 74 10.47 12.20 11.09
C ASP A 74 9.30 13.19 11.09
N LEU A 75 8.84 13.53 9.92
CA LEU A 75 7.67 14.37 9.66
C LEU A 75 6.39 13.91 10.39
N PHE A 76 6.25 12.61 10.71
CA PHE A 76 5.12 12.05 11.45
C PHE A 76 5.34 11.97 12.98
N THR A 77 6.49 12.44 13.47
CA THR A 77 6.86 12.35 14.89
C THR A 77 6.73 13.67 15.64
N ASP A 78 6.57 14.79 14.94
CA ASP A 78 6.50 16.14 15.54
C ASP A 78 5.12 16.77 15.32
N ASP A 79 4.26 16.61 16.31
CA ASP A 79 2.90 17.18 16.30
C ASP A 79 2.90 18.72 16.22
N SER A 80 4.01 19.39 16.56
CA SER A 80 4.10 20.85 16.51
C SER A 80 4.13 21.40 15.08
N LEU A 81 4.46 20.57 14.10
CA LEU A 81 4.47 20.92 12.68
C LEU A 81 3.10 20.79 12.01
N ILE A 82 2.13 20.16 12.67
CA ILE A 82 0.81 19.87 12.10
C ILE A 82 -0.06 21.13 12.06
N ASN A 83 -0.52 21.50 10.87
CA ASN A 83 -1.49 22.55 10.67
C ASN A 83 -2.93 21.99 10.58
N LYS A 84 -3.62 21.98 11.71
CA LYS A 84 -4.99 21.42 11.83
C LYS A 84 -6.05 22.15 10.98
N GLU A 85 -5.80 23.36 10.54
CA GLU A 85 -6.75 24.13 9.71
C GLU A 85 -6.51 23.92 8.21
N HIS A 86 -5.36 23.36 7.82
CA HIS A 86 -4.93 23.29 6.42
C HIS A 86 -5.95 22.58 5.52
N PHE A 87 -6.38 21.38 5.86
CA PHE A 87 -7.30 20.59 5.02
C PHE A 87 -8.73 20.50 5.57
N LYS A 88 -9.03 21.22 6.65
CA LYS A 88 -10.32 21.15 7.34
C LYS A 88 -11.53 21.36 6.44
N SER A 89 -11.43 22.27 5.46
CA SER A 89 -12.54 22.55 4.53
C SER A 89 -12.74 21.48 3.46
N LEU A 90 -11.77 20.59 3.25
CA LEU A 90 -11.83 19.49 2.27
C LEU A 90 -12.32 18.17 2.89
N ILE A 91 -12.15 18.04 4.20
CA ILE A 91 -12.55 16.84 4.92
C ILE A 91 -14.00 17.01 5.37
N PRO A 92 -14.89 16.06 5.06
CA PRO A 92 -16.30 16.15 5.49
C PRO A 92 -16.42 16.02 6.99
N ASP A 93 -17.41 16.71 7.57
CA ASP A 93 -17.74 16.54 8.98
C ASP A 93 -18.26 15.12 9.26
N GLY A 94 -17.86 14.53 10.40
CA GLY A 94 -18.29 13.22 10.85
C GLY A 94 -17.14 12.33 11.30
N PHE A 95 -17.40 11.03 11.42
CA PHE A 95 -16.39 10.01 11.72
C PHE A 95 -15.66 9.60 10.44
N VAL A 96 -14.41 9.96 10.35
CA VAL A 96 -13.60 9.84 9.13
C VAL A 96 -12.77 8.56 9.12
N VAL A 97 -13.10 7.65 8.19
CA VAL A 97 -12.26 6.50 7.83
C VAL A 97 -11.40 6.88 6.64
N MET A 98 -10.11 7.09 6.84
CA MET A 98 -9.20 7.57 5.79
C MET A 98 -8.31 6.46 5.24
N PHE A 99 -8.29 6.33 3.92
CA PHE A 99 -7.30 5.56 3.17
C PHE A 99 -6.34 6.53 2.48
N ALA A 100 -5.04 6.44 2.75
CA ALA A 100 -4.04 7.31 2.15
C ALA A 100 -2.88 6.48 1.58
N CYS A 101 -3.01 6.07 0.31
CA CYS A 101 -2.02 5.25 -0.37
C CYS A 101 -2.26 5.24 -1.90
N ASN A 102 -1.43 4.48 -2.62
CA ASN A 102 -1.65 4.19 -4.04
C ASN A 102 -3.01 3.49 -4.27
N ILE A 103 -3.85 4.04 -5.16
CA ILE A 103 -5.11 3.42 -5.59
C ILE A 103 -4.80 2.36 -6.66
N GLY A 104 -4.19 1.26 -6.22
CA GLY A 104 -3.62 0.23 -7.09
C GLY A 104 -4.44 -1.05 -7.18
N VAL A 105 -3.87 -2.03 -7.89
CA VAL A 105 -4.50 -3.35 -8.08
C VAL A 105 -4.36 -4.23 -6.83
N ALA A 106 -3.32 -3.99 -6.02
CA ALA A 106 -3.05 -4.74 -4.80
C ALA A 106 -4.02 -4.39 -3.66
N GLN A 107 -4.47 -3.13 -3.62
CA GLN A 107 -5.44 -2.65 -2.64
C GLN A 107 -6.83 -3.20 -2.96
N ASP A 108 -7.54 -3.65 -1.93
CA ASP A 108 -8.87 -4.25 -2.07
C ASP A 108 -9.98 -3.20 -2.02
N PHE A 109 -10.08 -2.37 -3.08
CA PHE A 109 -11.15 -1.38 -3.19
C PHE A 109 -12.54 -1.98 -3.30
N ASP A 110 -12.67 -3.21 -3.77
CA ASP A 110 -13.96 -3.89 -3.78
C ASP A 110 -14.50 -4.10 -2.35
N SER A 111 -13.63 -4.46 -1.41
CA SER A 111 -13.99 -4.59 0.01
C SER A 111 -14.23 -3.23 0.69
N ILE A 112 -13.43 -2.21 0.35
CA ILE A 112 -13.63 -0.84 0.85
C ILE A 112 -15.01 -0.32 0.41
N LEU A 113 -15.35 -0.44 -0.86
CA LEU A 113 -16.64 0.01 -1.40
C LEU A 113 -17.83 -0.78 -0.80
N LYS A 114 -17.67 -2.10 -0.60
CA LYS A 114 -18.69 -2.92 0.11
C LYS A 114 -18.89 -2.45 1.56
N ALA A 115 -17.82 -2.07 2.25
CA ALA A 115 -17.91 -1.53 3.60
C ALA A 115 -18.62 -0.16 3.60
N ALA A 116 -18.30 0.71 2.65
CA ALA A 116 -18.96 1.99 2.47
C ALA A 116 -20.47 1.84 2.19
N ILE A 117 -20.88 0.84 1.36
CA ILE A 117 -22.29 0.52 1.14
C ILE A 117 -22.98 0.13 2.45
N ARG A 118 -22.34 -0.71 3.26
CA ARG A 118 -22.92 -1.18 4.54
C ARG A 118 -23.07 -0.07 5.59
N THR A 119 -22.22 0.94 5.49
CA THR A 119 -22.24 2.09 6.40
C THR A 119 -23.00 3.29 5.87
N LYS A 120 -23.56 3.23 4.65
CA LYS A 120 -24.21 4.34 3.95
C LYS A 120 -25.36 5.00 4.73
N GLU A 121 -26.09 4.21 5.51
CA GLU A 121 -27.21 4.72 6.33
C GLU A 121 -26.73 5.51 7.55
N TYR A 122 -25.49 5.31 7.99
CA TYR A 122 -24.85 6.06 9.06
C TYR A 122 -24.25 7.34 8.49
N LYS A 123 -25.04 8.42 8.48
CA LYS A 123 -24.66 9.68 7.80
C LYS A 123 -23.40 10.33 8.36
N ASP A 124 -23.04 10.03 9.57
CA ASP A 124 -21.82 10.53 10.23
C ASP A 124 -20.54 9.79 9.79
N ILE A 125 -20.64 8.60 9.18
CA ILE A 125 -19.46 7.85 8.72
C ILE A 125 -19.08 8.34 7.32
N LYS A 126 -17.83 8.81 7.20
CA LYS A 126 -17.24 9.34 5.96
C LYS A 126 -16.00 8.55 5.58
N TRP A 127 -15.95 8.11 4.34
CA TRP A 127 -14.79 7.42 3.77
C TRP A 127 -13.99 8.42 2.92
N VAL A 128 -12.77 8.73 3.35
CA VAL A 128 -11.91 9.67 2.66
C VAL A 128 -10.75 8.91 2.01
N ILE A 129 -10.60 9.06 0.71
CA ILE A 129 -9.58 8.38 -0.09
C ILE A 129 -8.61 9.43 -0.60
N VAL A 130 -7.37 9.37 -0.08
CA VAL A 130 -6.24 10.20 -0.49
C VAL A 130 -5.29 9.35 -1.31
N GLY A 131 -4.97 9.78 -2.52
CA GLY A 131 -4.04 9.06 -3.39
C GLY A 131 -4.40 9.12 -4.86
N ASP A 132 -3.62 8.40 -5.64
CA ASP A 132 -3.80 8.22 -7.08
C ASP A 132 -3.36 6.80 -7.47
N GLY A 133 -3.66 6.36 -8.69
CA GLY A 133 -3.23 5.06 -9.18
C GLY A 133 -4.16 4.48 -10.25
N ARG A 134 -3.78 3.29 -10.73
CA ARG A 134 -4.44 2.65 -11.88
C ARG A 134 -5.92 2.33 -11.69
N LYS A 135 -6.38 2.24 -10.45
CA LYS A 135 -7.77 1.94 -10.11
C LYS A 135 -8.59 3.17 -9.77
N LYS A 136 -8.02 4.38 -9.82
CA LYS A 136 -8.72 5.62 -9.47
C LYS A 136 -10.01 5.81 -10.27
N GLU A 137 -9.92 5.77 -11.60
CA GLU A 137 -11.10 5.94 -12.47
C GLU A 137 -12.18 4.88 -12.19
N PHE A 138 -11.77 3.63 -11.96
CA PHE A 138 -12.69 2.57 -11.56
C PHE A 138 -13.38 2.89 -10.23
N VAL A 139 -12.64 3.37 -9.21
CA VAL A 139 -13.22 3.71 -7.90
C VAL A 139 -14.17 4.90 -8.04
N GLU A 140 -13.80 5.95 -8.78
CA GLU A 140 -14.66 7.10 -9.06
C GLU A 140 -15.98 6.70 -9.75
N GLN A 141 -15.88 5.80 -10.72
CA GLN A 141 -17.06 5.27 -11.43
C GLN A 141 -17.95 4.48 -10.47
N GLN A 142 -17.37 3.58 -9.67
CA GLN A 142 -18.14 2.76 -8.71
C GLN A 142 -18.81 3.61 -7.64
N VAL A 143 -18.15 4.66 -7.12
CA VAL A 143 -18.75 5.59 -6.17
C VAL A 143 -20.02 6.23 -6.73
N LYS A 144 -20.02 6.62 -8.01
CA LYS A 144 -21.18 7.18 -8.69
C LYS A 144 -22.28 6.12 -8.92
N GLU A 145 -21.93 4.96 -9.48
CA GLU A 145 -22.88 3.87 -9.79
C GLU A 145 -23.58 3.33 -8.54
N LEU A 146 -22.87 3.28 -7.41
CA LEU A 146 -23.38 2.79 -6.14
C LEU A 146 -24.06 3.90 -5.30
N ASN A 147 -24.16 5.13 -5.85
CA ASN A 147 -24.71 6.30 -5.17
C ASN A 147 -24.03 6.57 -3.81
N LEU A 148 -22.70 6.55 -3.77
CA LEU A 148 -21.88 6.76 -2.57
C LEU A 148 -21.26 8.17 -2.49
N CYS A 149 -21.67 9.12 -3.33
CA CYS A 149 -21.05 10.44 -3.41
C CYS A 149 -21.13 11.26 -2.10
N ASP A 150 -22.10 10.98 -1.24
CA ASP A 150 -22.24 11.61 0.09
C ASP A 150 -21.53 10.83 1.22
N THR A 151 -20.92 9.69 0.87
CA THR A 151 -20.29 8.77 1.83
C THR A 151 -18.79 8.59 1.56
N VAL A 152 -18.38 8.58 0.28
CA VAL A 152 -17.01 8.35 -0.17
C VAL A 152 -16.48 9.57 -0.90
N PHE A 153 -15.38 10.12 -0.43
CA PHE A 153 -14.75 11.35 -0.91
C PHE A 153 -13.34 11.05 -1.43
N LEU A 154 -13.11 11.24 -2.72
CA LEU A 154 -11.79 11.07 -3.32
C LEU A 154 -11.12 12.45 -3.42
N LEU A 155 -10.07 12.67 -2.64
CA LEU A 155 -9.37 13.96 -2.57
C LEU A 155 -8.22 14.08 -3.58
N GLY A 156 -7.81 12.95 -4.20
CA GLY A 156 -6.67 12.94 -5.10
C GLY A 156 -5.33 12.79 -4.36
N ARG A 157 -4.23 13.09 -5.07
CA ARG A 157 -2.88 12.91 -4.55
C ARG A 157 -2.35 14.21 -3.94
N TYR A 158 -1.71 14.08 -2.79
CA TYR A 158 -0.98 15.14 -2.10
C TYR A 158 0.49 14.76 -1.92
N PRO A 159 1.40 15.71 -1.77
CA PRO A 159 2.80 15.45 -1.43
C PRO A 159 2.94 14.89 -0.01
N LEU A 160 4.09 14.29 0.29
CA LEU A 160 4.33 13.64 1.58
C LEU A 160 4.25 14.63 2.76
N GLU A 161 4.68 15.86 2.52
CA GLU A 161 4.72 16.94 3.49
C GLU A 161 3.33 17.33 4.02
N ASP A 162 2.29 17.11 3.21
CA ASP A 162 0.90 17.42 3.55
C ASP A 162 0.22 16.28 4.33
N MET A 163 0.82 15.09 4.38
CA MET A 163 0.19 13.91 4.98
C MET A 163 -0.11 14.07 6.48
N PRO A 164 0.76 14.65 7.32
CA PRO A 164 0.42 14.85 8.73
C PRO A 164 -0.81 15.74 8.93
N ASP A 165 -0.93 16.81 8.12
CA ASP A 165 -2.07 17.73 8.16
C ASP A 165 -3.38 17.05 7.71
N LEU A 166 -3.30 16.09 6.80
CA LEU A 166 -4.45 15.26 6.40
C LEU A 166 -4.82 14.22 7.46
N PHE A 167 -3.81 13.53 8.01
CA PHE A 167 -4.04 12.41 8.93
C PHE A 167 -4.65 12.84 10.27
N ILE A 168 -4.41 14.08 10.70
CA ILE A 168 -5.02 14.61 11.94
C ILE A 168 -6.56 14.67 11.89
N HIS A 169 -7.14 14.66 10.68
CA HIS A 169 -8.58 14.66 10.47
C HIS A 169 -9.20 13.25 10.37
N ALA A 170 -8.37 12.21 10.45
CA ALA A 170 -8.87 10.85 10.42
C ALA A 170 -9.14 10.31 11.83
N ASP A 171 -10.31 9.73 12.04
CA ASP A 171 -10.60 8.96 13.25
C ASP A 171 -10.02 7.54 13.14
N VAL A 172 -9.96 7.01 11.91
CA VAL A 172 -9.35 5.70 11.60
C VAL A 172 -8.55 5.79 10.31
N MET A 173 -7.30 5.35 10.37
CA MET A 173 -6.47 5.10 9.20
C MET A 173 -6.68 3.66 8.71
N LEU A 174 -7.03 3.52 7.42
CA LEU A 174 -7.33 2.24 6.80
C LEU A 174 -6.16 1.78 5.93
N VAL A 175 -5.68 0.57 6.18
CA VAL A 175 -4.79 -0.18 5.30
C VAL A 175 -5.56 -1.38 4.74
N SER A 176 -5.54 -1.56 3.43
CA SER A 176 -6.25 -2.67 2.78
C SER A 176 -5.40 -3.28 1.67
N LEU A 177 -5.30 -4.59 1.67
CA LEU A 177 -4.68 -5.39 0.62
C LEU A 177 -5.61 -6.55 0.26
N LYS A 178 -5.56 -7.00 -0.99
CA LYS A 178 -6.28 -8.19 -1.42
C LYS A 178 -5.79 -9.42 -0.67
N ASP A 179 -6.72 -10.33 -0.38
CA ASP A 179 -6.40 -11.63 0.22
C ASP A 179 -5.66 -12.52 -0.79
N GLN A 180 -4.35 -12.34 -0.82
CA GLN A 180 -3.41 -13.15 -1.61
C GLN A 180 -2.17 -13.42 -0.78
N ASN A 181 -1.66 -14.64 -0.86
CA ASN A 181 -0.50 -15.10 -0.05
C ASN A 181 0.72 -14.18 -0.12
N ILE A 182 0.94 -13.53 -1.27
CA ILE A 182 2.11 -12.63 -1.41
C ILE A 182 1.93 -11.34 -0.60
N PHE A 183 0.72 -10.83 -0.48
CA PHE A 183 0.45 -9.59 0.25
C PHE A 183 0.43 -9.82 1.77
N SER A 184 0.08 -11.02 2.24
CA SER A 184 0.19 -11.38 3.67
C SER A 184 1.62 -11.45 4.19
N LEU A 185 2.62 -11.46 3.29
CA LEU A 185 4.03 -11.46 3.66
C LEU A 185 4.58 -10.04 3.93
N THR A 186 3.85 -9.00 3.53
CA THR A 186 4.32 -7.60 3.61
C THR A 186 4.01 -6.91 4.93
N ILE A 187 3.24 -7.55 5.79
CA ILE A 187 2.79 -7.03 7.10
C ILE A 187 3.46 -7.80 8.21
#